data_04fecf967cd989538378da5399c7684b
#
_entry.id   04fecf967cd989538378da5399c7684b
#
_cell.length_a   1.000
_cell.length_b   1.000
_cell.length_c   1.000
_cell.angle_alpha   90.00
_cell.angle_beta   90.00
_cell.angle_gamma   90.00
#
_symmetry.space_group_name_H-M   'P 1'
#
loop_
_entity.id
_entity.type
_entity.pdbx_description
1 polymer ?
#
loop_
_entity_poly.entity_id
_entity_poly.type
_entity_poly.pdbx_seq_one_letter_code
_entity_poly.pdbx_strand_id
1 'polypeptide(L)'
;MEKNRKRKKLPLLNEISDAIGKEKVKNDETILVSYGFDSSIAPFQKPSLIILPESYDDVRKVLILANRDRIPVTVLAGGVNVGGMCVPSEGGIVLDFRNMDKILEINTDSGYAVIEPGVIFDRFTAALQKKGFKCHVPTAPGGATPLGNFLLQPSGSLANRHYDSIIALEVVLPDGTVFHTGSAAYPSDNVKYYRRYGPFPDLSGLLCCAYGTLGIITKASVRIYPKNESSRVNLTAFDDYGSATKFVKDVVGANIPEHCIIWSWQFYKTYDISLEDVERPYIPPELYLDPFKPPRGIPYNIVTTMLSGYNEVLDASESVCAKVAKKYGGRAISWEELEMISPGAARSWKEFYLDHHQPKMEHNRKYGLGRYSAWIGIAEPKDVVEVENYALETVKQLGEGVRPICYYSQPFDFGRCMFLRMFVYTDPKNQELLNKIKNTYTEMYNNIMQKYGATPERYRRDPNMVRQLGGYYEILKRIKKALDPNNILNPGIGLFE
;
A
#
# COMPACT_ATOMS: atom_id res chain seq x y z
N MET A 1 -29.08 15.23 -21.78
CA MET A 1 -27.90 14.33 -21.72
C MET A 1 -28.16 13.03 -20.93
N GLU A 2 -28.85 13.06 -19.81
CA GLU A 2 -29.13 11.88 -18.96
C GLU A 2 -30.00 10.79 -19.64
N LYS A 3 -31.03 11.15 -20.43
CA LYS A 3 -31.86 10.19 -21.16
C LYS A 3 -31.09 9.41 -22.25
N ASN A 4 -30.07 10.01 -22.88
CA ASN A 4 -29.24 9.34 -23.88
C ASN A 4 -28.20 8.41 -23.23
N ARG A 5 -27.74 8.70 -22.00
CA ARG A 5 -26.86 7.78 -21.22
C ARG A 5 -27.60 6.52 -20.74
N LYS A 6 -28.87 6.64 -20.34
CA LYS A 6 -29.69 5.47 -19.93
C LYS A 6 -30.00 4.52 -21.07
N ARG A 7 -30.23 5.04 -22.31
CA ARG A 7 -30.49 4.18 -23.50
C ARG A 7 -29.26 3.38 -23.98
N LYS A 8 -28.02 3.88 -23.76
CA LYS A 8 -26.80 3.15 -24.12
C LYS A 8 -26.38 2.08 -23.08
N LYS A 9 -26.86 2.14 -21.84
CA LYS A 9 -26.46 1.23 -20.74
C LYS A 9 -27.07 -0.17 -20.85
N LEU A 10 -28.30 -0.31 -21.30
CA LEU A 10 -28.99 -1.60 -21.40
C LEU A 10 -28.39 -2.55 -22.46
N PRO A 11 -28.06 -2.10 -23.68
CA PRO A 11 -27.40 -2.95 -24.67
C PRO A 11 -26.04 -3.48 -24.20
N LEU A 12 -25.21 -2.63 -23.62
CA LEU A 12 -23.87 -3.02 -23.13
C LEU A 12 -23.94 -4.07 -21.99
N LEU A 13 -24.90 -3.93 -21.07
CA LEU A 13 -25.11 -4.91 -20.00
C LEU A 13 -25.40 -6.30 -20.59
N ASN A 14 -26.29 -6.39 -21.58
CA ASN A 14 -26.63 -7.65 -22.20
C ASN A 14 -25.44 -8.23 -22.98
N GLU A 15 -24.74 -7.41 -23.78
CA GLU A 15 -23.58 -7.84 -24.54
C GLU A 15 -22.46 -8.37 -23.64
N ILE A 16 -22.18 -7.71 -22.51
CA ILE A 16 -21.20 -8.19 -21.53
C ILE A 16 -21.69 -9.49 -20.89
N SER A 17 -22.98 -9.55 -20.48
CA SER A 17 -23.55 -10.75 -19.88
C SER A 17 -23.52 -11.96 -20.83
N ASP A 18 -23.78 -11.74 -22.12
CA ASP A 18 -23.70 -12.77 -23.15
C ASP A 18 -22.25 -13.23 -23.41
N ALA A 19 -21.28 -12.30 -23.31
CA ALA A 19 -19.89 -12.57 -23.60
C ALA A 19 -19.16 -13.35 -22.48
N ILE A 20 -19.50 -13.09 -21.21
CA ILE A 20 -18.76 -13.63 -20.04
C ILE A 20 -19.61 -14.42 -19.05
N GLY A 21 -20.93 -14.43 -19.19
CA GLY A 21 -21.88 -15.03 -18.26
C GLY A 21 -22.57 -13.99 -17.36
N LYS A 22 -23.87 -14.14 -17.23
CA LYS A 22 -24.74 -13.20 -16.49
C LYS A 22 -24.44 -13.18 -14.98
N GLU A 23 -24.01 -14.29 -14.43
CA GLU A 23 -23.67 -14.46 -13.02
C GLU A 23 -22.48 -13.60 -12.59
N LYS A 24 -21.59 -13.25 -13.51
CA LYS A 24 -20.41 -12.40 -13.29
C LYS A 24 -20.71 -10.90 -13.34
N VAL A 25 -21.91 -10.51 -13.75
CA VAL A 25 -22.31 -9.11 -13.93
C VAL A 25 -23.31 -8.70 -12.87
N LYS A 26 -23.02 -7.64 -12.11
CA LYS A 26 -23.89 -7.11 -11.04
C LYS A 26 -24.30 -5.68 -11.36
N ASN A 27 -25.60 -5.41 -11.29
CA ASN A 27 -26.20 -4.09 -11.53
C ASN A 27 -27.24 -3.71 -10.47
N ASP A 28 -27.34 -4.48 -9.39
CA ASP A 28 -28.22 -4.17 -8.26
C ASP A 28 -27.76 -2.88 -7.57
N GLU A 29 -28.71 -2.00 -7.27
CA GLU A 29 -28.46 -0.67 -6.71
C GLU A 29 -27.69 -0.73 -5.39
N THR A 30 -28.05 -1.65 -4.50
CA THR A 30 -27.42 -1.82 -3.20
C THR A 30 -25.95 -2.24 -3.35
N ILE A 31 -25.70 -3.16 -4.29
CA ILE A 31 -24.33 -3.58 -4.62
C ILE A 31 -23.53 -2.41 -5.19
N LEU A 32 -24.10 -1.66 -6.16
CA LEU A 32 -23.41 -0.57 -6.81
C LEU A 32 -22.99 0.53 -5.81
N VAL A 33 -23.85 0.84 -4.84
CA VAL A 33 -23.56 1.84 -3.79
C VAL A 33 -22.33 1.43 -2.96
N SER A 34 -22.17 0.15 -2.61
CA SER A 34 -21.07 -0.34 -1.80
C SER A 34 -19.70 -0.20 -2.46
N TYR A 35 -19.62 -0.03 -3.77
CA TYR A 35 -18.39 0.22 -4.53
C TYR A 35 -18.13 1.71 -4.80
N GLY A 36 -19.00 2.58 -4.32
CA GLY A 36 -18.89 4.02 -4.55
C GLY A 36 -17.97 4.76 -3.58
N PHE A 37 -17.42 4.11 -2.57
CA PHE A 37 -16.56 4.70 -1.55
C PHE A 37 -15.54 3.70 -1.00
N ASP A 38 -14.49 4.20 -0.38
CA ASP A 38 -13.53 3.45 0.44
C ASP A 38 -13.26 4.19 1.76
N SER A 39 -12.25 3.79 2.51
CA SER A 39 -11.89 4.43 3.79
C SER A 39 -11.23 5.82 3.63
N SER A 40 -10.98 6.27 2.39
CA SER A 40 -10.33 7.55 2.13
C SER A 40 -11.30 8.72 2.15
N ILE A 41 -10.74 9.92 1.97
CA ILE A 41 -11.50 11.17 1.77
C ILE A 41 -11.97 11.37 0.32
N ALA A 42 -11.84 10.35 -0.56
CA ALA A 42 -12.30 10.45 -1.94
C ALA A 42 -13.81 10.69 -2.01
N PRO A 43 -14.29 11.51 -2.95
CA PRO A 43 -15.72 11.73 -3.14
C PRO A 43 -16.44 10.41 -3.49
N PHE A 44 -17.67 10.27 -3.00
CA PHE A 44 -18.54 9.17 -3.40
C PHE A 44 -18.84 9.24 -4.90
N GLN A 45 -18.65 8.11 -5.59
CA GLN A 45 -19.02 8.00 -7.00
C GLN A 45 -19.46 6.56 -7.33
N LYS A 46 -20.75 6.39 -7.56
CA LYS A 46 -21.34 5.08 -7.86
C LYS A 46 -20.95 4.59 -9.27
N PRO A 47 -20.47 3.35 -9.43
CA PRO A 47 -20.32 2.72 -10.74
C PRO A 47 -21.68 2.40 -11.39
N SER A 48 -21.63 2.01 -12.66
CA SER A 48 -22.82 1.57 -13.42
C SER A 48 -22.98 0.05 -13.42
N LEU A 49 -21.86 -0.67 -13.37
CA LEU A 49 -21.77 -2.13 -13.37
C LEU A 49 -20.59 -2.58 -12.52
N ILE A 50 -20.75 -3.73 -11.86
CA ILE A 50 -19.66 -4.48 -11.27
C ILE A 50 -19.49 -5.78 -12.05
N ILE A 51 -18.27 -6.12 -12.39
CA ILE A 51 -17.93 -7.35 -13.11
C ILE A 51 -16.91 -8.12 -12.28
N LEU A 52 -17.20 -9.42 -12.09
CA LEU A 52 -16.40 -10.38 -11.35
C LEU A 52 -15.76 -11.36 -12.36
N PRO A 53 -14.67 -11.00 -13.03
CA PRO A 53 -14.03 -11.88 -14.00
C PRO A 53 -13.43 -13.12 -13.30
N GLU A 54 -13.37 -14.24 -14.04
CA GLU A 54 -12.77 -15.50 -13.59
C GLU A 54 -11.55 -15.90 -14.44
N SER A 55 -11.31 -15.15 -15.51
CA SER A 55 -10.21 -15.40 -16.44
C SER A 55 -9.73 -14.11 -17.11
N TYR A 56 -8.51 -14.16 -17.69
CA TYR A 56 -8.02 -13.08 -18.54
C TYR A 56 -8.89 -12.83 -19.76
N ASP A 57 -9.55 -13.87 -20.28
CA ASP A 57 -10.42 -13.75 -21.45
C ASP A 57 -11.72 -12.99 -21.11
N ASP A 58 -12.28 -13.17 -19.90
CA ASP A 58 -13.39 -12.33 -19.41
C ASP A 58 -12.97 -10.86 -19.39
N VAL A 59 -11.80 -10.56 -18.80
CA VAL A 59 -11.25 -9.20 -18.76
C VAL A 59 -11.10 -8.63 -20.17
N ARG A 60 -10.51 -9.41 -21.07
CA ARG A 60 -10.29 -9.04 -22.46
C ARG A 60 -11.58 -8.69 -23.18
N LYS A 61 -12.60 -9.54 -23.08
CA LYS A 61 -13.93 -9.33 -23.69
C LYS A 61 -14.58 -8.04 -23.15
N VAL A 62 -14.55 -7.84 -21.84
CA VAL A 62 -15.09 -6.64 -21.20
C VAL A 62 -14.36 -5.39 -21.67
N LEU A 63 -13.02 -5.41 -21.74
CA LEU A 63 -12.24 -4.26 -22.18
C LEU A 63 -12.53 -3.89 -23.65
N ILE A 64 -12.65 -4.86 -24.55
CA ILE A 64 -12.99 -4.62 -25.95
C ILE A 64 -14.35 -3.89 -26.05
N LEU A 65 -15.38 -4.37 -25.34
CA LEU A 65 -16.70 -3.75 -25.33
C LEU A 65 -16.68 -2.36 -24.69
N ALA A 66 -15.99 -2.22 -23.55
CA ALA A 66 -15.86 -0.93 -22.87
C ALA A 66 -15.09 0.11 -23.72
N ASN A 67 -14.05 -0.33 -24.43
CA ASN A 67 -13.25 0.52 -25.31
C ASN A 67 -14.06 0.98 -26.55
N ARG A 68 -14.82 0.08 -27.18
CA ARG A 68 -15.74 0.41 -28.28
C ARG A 68 -16.71 1.51 -27.90
N ASP A 69 -17.30 1.41 -26.71
CA ASP A 69 -18.34 2.33 -26.24
C ASP A 69 -17.81 3.47 -25.36
N ARG A 70 -16.48 3.53 -25.16
CA ARG A 70 -15.78 4.53 -24.34
C ARG A 70 -16.33 4.58 -22.91
N ILE A 71 -16.49 3.41 -22.29
CA ILE A 71 -16.98 3.27 -20.93
C ILE A 71 -15.78 3.20 -19.99
N PRO A 72 -15.71 4.04 -18.94
CA PRO A 72 -14.66 3.99 -17.92
C PRO A 72 -14.61 2.63 -17.21
N VAL A 73 -13.39 2.14 -16.96
CA VAL A 73 -13.14 0.89 -16.25
C VAL A 73 -12.22 1.15 -15.08
N THR A 74 -12.69 0.89 -13.87
CA THR A 74 -11.92 0.97 -12.62
C THR A 74 -11.61 -0.43 -12.12
N VAL A 75 -10.40 -0.65 -11.61
CA VAL A 75 -9.97 -1.96 -11.10
C VAL A 75 -10.01 -2.03 -9.58
N LEU A 76 -10.44 -3.18 -9.06
CA LEU A 76 -10.48 -3.48 -7.64
C LEU A 76 -9.92 -4.89 -7.41
N ALA A 77 -8.85 -5.02 -6.63
CA ALA A 77 -8.31 -6.31 -6.21
C ALA A 77 -8.86 -6.71 -4.82
N GLY A 78 -8.14 -6.43 -3.73
CA GLY A 78 -8.58 -6.77 -2.38
C GLY A 78 -9.54 -5.78 -1.72
N GLY A 79 -9.80 -4.63 -2.32
CA GLY A 79 -10.70 -3.61 -1.77
C GLY A 79 -10.20 -2.88 -0.51
N VAL A 80 -8.98 -3.11 -0.08
CA VAL A 80 -8.38 -2.55 1.14
C VAL A 80 -7.61 -1.26 0.84
N ASN A 81 -8.09 -0.45 -0.10
CA ASN A 81 -7.45 0.80 -0.46
C ASN A 81 -7.90 1.94 0.45
N VAL A 82 -6.94 2.77 0.88
CA VAL A 82 -7.17 3.94 1.73
C VAL A 82 -6.87 5.27 1.00
N GLY A 83 -6.63 5.21 -0.30
CA GLY A 83 -6.27 6.38 -1.13
C GLY A 83 -7.32 6.79 -2.16
N GLY A 84 -8.49 6.14 -2.18
CA GLY A 84 -9.54 6.42 -3.16
C GLY A 84 -9.29 5.86 -4.57
N MET A 85 -8.24 5.05 -4.75
CA MET A 85 -7.79 4.63 -6.08
C MET A 85 -8.70 3.58 -6.74
N CYS A 86 -9.56 2.92 -5.94
CA CYS A 86 -10.54 1.94 -6.43
C CYS A 86 -11.96 2.50 -6.51
N VAL A 87 -12.17 3.76 -6.11
CA VAL A 87 -13.46 4.45 -6.26
C VAL A 87 -13.53 5.02 -7.66
N PRO A 88 -14.53 4.72 -8.49
CA PRO A 88 -14.66 5.26 -9.83
C PRO A 88 -14.65 6.81 -9.80
N SER A 89 -13.99 7.48 -10.74
CA SER A 89 -14.08 8.94 -10.86
C SER A 89 -15.24 9.36 -11.76
N GLU A 90 -15.58 8.55 -12.76
CA GLU A 90 -16.58 8.86 -13.78
C GLU A 90 -17.72 7.83 -13.87
N GLY A 91 -17.88 7.00 -12.83
CA GLY A 91 -18.80 5.86 -12.88
C GLY A 91 -18.27 4.73 -13.76
N GLY A 92 -19.08 4.20 -14.68
CA GLY A 92 -18.64 3.11 -15.58
C GLY A 92 -18.63 1.73 -14.93
N ILE A 93 -17.66 0.91 -15.29
CA ILE A 93 -17.49 -0.47 -14.86
C ILE A 93 -16.44 -0.56 -13.75
N VAL A 94 -16.71 -1.32 -12.69
CA VAL A 94 -15.68 -1.81 -11.77
C VAL A 94 -15.40 -3.27 -12.09
N LEU A 95 -14.12 -3.60 -12.38
CA LEU A 95 -13.61 -4.97 -12.45
C LEU A 95 -13.12 -5.37 -11.06
N ASP A 96 -13.88 -6.26 -10.42
CA ASP A 96 -13.54 -6.80 -9.10
C ASP A 96 -12.92 -8.19 -9.27
N PHE A 97 -11.65 -8.31 -8.95
CA PHE A 97 -10.84 -9.51 -9.19
C PHE A 97 -10.96 -10.58 -8.11
N ARG A 98 -11.88 -10.47 -7.15
CA ARG A 98 -12.00 -11.46 -6.05
C ARG A 98 -12.20 -12.91 -6.50
N ASN A 99 -12.75 -13.15 -7.71
CA ASN A 99 -12.92 -14.48 -8.28
C ASN A 99 -11.69 -14.98 -9.06
N MET A 100 -10.70 -14.11 -9.31
CA MET A 100 -9.40 -14.51 -9.87
C MET A 100 -8.41 -14.62 -8.72
N ASP A 101 -8.53 -15.67 -7.91
CA ASP A 101 -7.82 -15.79 -6.61
C ASP A 101 -6.92 -17.04 -6.53
N LYS A 102 -6.50 -17.58 -7.66
CA LYS A 102 -5.68 -18.80 -7.70
C LYS A 102 -4.19 -18.49 -7.52
N ILE A 103 -3.53 -19.31 -6.70
CA ILE A 103 -2.08 -19.43 -6.68
C ILE A 103 -1.74 -20.49 -7.75
N LEU A 104 -1.24 -20.04 -8.91
CA LEU A 104 -1.07 -20.88 -10.09
C LEU A 104 0.19 -21.73 -10.02
N GLU A 105 1.26 -21.18 -9.42
CA GLU A 105 2.55 -21.86 -9.25
C GLU A 105 3.25 -21.35 -8.00
N ILE A 106 3.94 -22.23 -7.27
CA ILE A 106 4.95 -21.87 -6.27
C ILE A 106 6.20 -22.66 -6.65
N ASN A 107 7.19 -21.95 -7.21
CA ASN A 107 8.46 -22.51 -7.61
C ASN A 107 9.53 -22.22 -6.57
N THR A 108 9.83 -23.21 -5.75
CA THR A 108 10.79 -23.10 -4.65
C THR A 108 12.25 -23.10 -5.14
N ASP A 109 12.53 -23.72 -6.27
CA ASP A 109 13.88 -23.82 -6.81
C ASP A 109 14.36 -22.48 -7.38
N SER A 110 13.45 -21.73 -8.01
CA SER A 110 13.76 -20.44 -8.61
C SER A 110 13.27 -19.24 -7.79
N GLY A 111 12.61 -19.48 -6.64
CA GLY A 111 12.21 -18.43 -5.70
C GLY A 111 11.13 -17.48 -6.22
N TYR A 112 10.13 -18.01 -6.94
CA TYR A 112 8.98 -17.20 -7.38
C TYR A 112 7.64 -17.93 -7.20
N ALA A 113 6.57 -17.17 -7.18
CA ALA A 113 5.22 -17.70 -7.27
C ALA A 113 4.41 -16.92 -8.31
N VAL A 114 3.53 -17.62 -9.04
CA VAL A 114 2.61 -17.03 -10.01
C VAL A 114 1.21 -16.98 -9.39
N ILE A 115 0.63 -15.79 -9.32
CA ILE A 115 -0.65 -15.53 -8.65
C ILE A 115 -1.59 -14.72 -9.52
N GLU A 116 -2.90 -14.90 -9.31
CA GLU A 116 -3.95 -14.06 -9.84
C GLU A 116 -4.20 -12.83 -8.95
N PRO A 117 -4.84 -11.74 -9.45
CA PRO A 117 -4.97 -10.47 -8.75
C PRO A 117 -5.77 -10.51 -7.44
N GLY A 118 -6.71 -11.42 -7.32
CA GLY A 118 -7.58 -11.58 -6.15
C GLY A 118 -6.99 -12.39 -5.00
N VAL A 119 -5.80 -12.98 -5.17
CA VAL A 119 -5.13 -13.70 -4.09
C VAL A 119 -4.86 -12.75 -2.93
N ILE A 120 -5.30 -13.08 -1.71
CA ILE A 120 -5.05 -12.29 -0.49
C ILE A 120 -3.80 -12.76 0.24
N PHE A 121 -3.17 -11.86 1.05
CA PHE A 121 -1.94 -12.19 1.78
C PHE A 121 -2.10 -13.39 2.71
N ASP A 122 -3.19 -13.48 3.48
CA ASP A 122 -3.39 -14.59 4.43
C ASP A 122 -3.33 -15.95 3.73
N ARG A 123 -4.00 -16.08 2.58
CA ARG A 123 -3.98 -17.31 1.80
C ARG A 123 -2.61 -17.57 1.17
N PHE A 124 -1.97 -16.51 0.66
CA PHE A 124 -0.66 -16.64 0.01
C PHE A 124 0.44 -17.00 1.00
N THR A 125 0.53 -16.30 2.12
CA THR A 125 1.54 -16.59 3.15
C THR A 125 1.36 -17.98 3.77
N ALA A 126 0.12 -18.41 4.02
CA ALA A 126 -0.17 -19.76 4.49
C ALA A 126 0.27 -20.85 3.49
N ALA A 127 0.09 -20.61 2.18
CA ALA A 127 0.55 -21.54 1.15
C ALA A 127 2.08 -21.60 1.06
N LEU A 128 2.76 -20.45 1.19
CA LEU A 128 4.22 -20.38 1.19
C LEU A 128 4.83 -21.05 2.42
N GLN A 129 4.26 -20.81 3.60
CA GLN A 129 4.74 -21.42 4.87
C GLN A 129 4.74 -22.96 4.82
N LYS A 130 3.70 -23.57 4.22
CA LYS A 130 3.64 -25.02 4.00
C LYS A 130 4.79 -25.57 3.18
N LYS A 131 5.45 -24.72 2.37
CA LYS A 131 6.61 -25.07 1.54
C LYS A 131 7.96 -24.58 2.12
N GLY A 132 7.96 -24.03 3.34
CA GLY A 132 9.15 -23.45 3.95
C GLY A 132 9.60 -22.13 3.33
N PHE A 133 8.66 -21.37 2.72
CA PHE A 133 8.93 -20.10 2.07
C PHE A 133 8.14 -18.95 2.71
N LYS A 134 8.54 -17.73 2.40
CA LYS A 134 7.90 -16.47 2.77
C LYS A 134 7.93 -15.49 1.59
N CYS A 135 7.09 -14.50 1.62
CA CYS A 135 7.15 -13.35 0.71
C CYS A 135 7.48 -12.06 1.48
N HIS A 136 7.67 -11.00 0.74
CA HIS A 136 7.64 -9.65 1.28
C HIS A 136 6.28 -9.39 1.95
N VAL A 137 6.29 -8.96 3.20
CA VAL A 137 5.09 -8.68 3.99
C VAL A 137 5.07 -7.20 4.36
N PRO A 138 4.23 -6.40 3.69
CA PRO A 138 4.04 -5.00 4.06
C PRO A 138 3.20 -4.87 5.33
N THR A 139 3.15 -3.67 5.92
CA THR A 139 2.24 -3.33 7.01
C THR A 139 0.78 -3.21 6.52
N ALA A 140 0.32 -4.17 5.72
CA ALA A 140 -1.02 -4.24 5.17
C ALA A 140 -1.82 -5.39 5.85
N PRO A 141 -3.14 -5.27 5.97
CA PRO A 141 -3.94 -6.36 6.54
C PRO A 141 -3.94 -7.59 5.64
N GLY A 142 -4.15 -8.77 6.25
CA GLY A 142 -4.13 -10.06 5.55
C GLY A 142 -5.14 -10.20 4.41
N GLY A 143 -6.23 -9.44 4.43
CA GLY A 143 -7.20 -9.35 3.33
C GLY A 143 -6.75 -8.47 2.14
N ALA A 144 -5.62 -7.77 2.23
CA ALA A 144 -5.04 -7.09 1.07
C ALA A 144 -4.42 -8.11 0.10
N THR A 145 -4.31 -7.73 -1.18
CA THR A 145 -3.71 -8.62 -2.19
C THR A 145 -2.23 -8.33 -2.37
N PRO A 146 -1.36 -9.36 -2.44
CA PRO A 146 0.05 -9.19 -2.77
C PRO A 146 0.24 -8.42 -4.06
N LEU A 147 -0.48 -8.76 -5.13
CA LEU A 147 -0.33 -8.08 -6.41
C LEU A 147 -0.65 -6.59 -6.32
N GLY A 148 -1.82 -6.22 -5.80
CA GLY A 148 -2.21 -4.81 -5.65
C GLY A 148 -1.24 -4.02 -4.77
N ASN A 149 -0.68 -4.67 -3.75
CA ASN A 149 0.29 -4.05 -2.87
C ASN A 149 1.67 -3.91 -3.53
N PHE A 150 2.21 -4.97 -4.13
CA PHE A 150 3.53 -4.96 -4.76
C PHE A 150 3.61 -4.05 -5.99
N LEU A 151 2.53 -3.91 -6.74
CA LEU A 151 2.46 -2.95 -7.85
C LEU A 151 2.52 -1.49 -7.38
N LEU A 152 2.07 -1.19 -6.17
CA LEU A 152 2.17 0.15 -5.58
C LEU A 152 3.54 0.41 -4.95
N GLN A 153 4.47 -0.53 -5.03
CA GLN A 153 5.79 -0.46 -4.39
C GLN A 153 5.67 -0.04 -2.92
N PRO A 154 5.00 -0.85 -2.10
CA PRO A 154 4.66 -0.44 -0.76
C PRO A 154 5.88 -0.28 0.13
N SER A 155 5.74 0.53 1.14
CA SER A 155 6.56 0.48 2.33
C SER A 155 6.60 -0.96 2.84
N GLY A 156 7.72 -1.57 2.72
CA GLY A 156 7.86 -3.00 2.92
C GLY A 156 8.55 -3.40 4.18
N SER A 157 8.47 -4.71 4.43
CA SER A 157 9.13 -5.36 5.54
C SER A 157 10.63 -5.55 5.32
N LEU A 158 11.13 -5.48 4.10
CA LEU A 158 12.53 -5.76 3.79
C LEU A 158 13.34 -4.46 3.74
N ALA A 159 13.82 -4.01 4.91
CA ALA A 159 14.57 -2.77 5.06
C ALA A 159 15.89 -2.76 4.27
N ASN A 160 16.48 -3.94 4.11
CA ASN A 160 17.80 -4.15 3.50
C ASN A 160 17.74 -4.73 2.08
N ARG A 161 16.61 -4.62 1.39
CA ARG A 161 16.44 -5.12 0.03
C ARG A 161 15.65 -4.14 -0.83
N HIS A 162 15.78 -4.32 -2.16
CA HIS A 162 14.87 -3.66 -3.08
C HIS A 162 13.44 -4.11 -2.83
N TYR A 163 12.52 -3.17 -2.86
CA TYR A 163 11.08 -3.43 -2.74
C TYR A 163 10.42 -3.97 -4.02
N ASP A 164 11.22 -4.42 -4.94
CA ASP A 164 10.94 -4.94 -6.27
C ASP A 164 10.43 -6.39 -6.21
N SER A 165 9.22 -6.57 -5.70
CA SER A 165 8.63 -7.90 -5.53
C SER A 165 8.05 -8.49 -6.83
N ILE A 166 7.77 -7.66 -7.84
CA ILE A 166 7.23 -8.10 -9.14
C ILE A 166 8.34 -8.59 -10.05
N ILE A 167 8.14 -9.77 -10.66
CA ILE A 167 9.08 -10.36 -11.63
C ILE A 167 8.55 -10.22 -13.04
N ALA A 168 7.34 -10.73 -13.30
CA ALA A 168 6.73 -10.74 -14.62
C ALA A 168 5.22 -10.60 -14.51
N LEU A 169 4.60 -10.06 -15.54
CA LEU A 169 3.18 -9.75 -15.58
C LEU A 169 2.54 -10.30 -16.86
N GLU A 170 1.27 -10.67 -16.77
CA GLU A 170 0.34 -10.82 -17.90
C GLU A 170 -0.61 -9.62 -17.87
N VAL A 171 -0.74 -8.93 -19.00
CA VAL A 171 -1.43 -7.64 -19.11
C VAL A 171 -2.38 -7.64 -20.27
N VAL A 172 -3.58 -7.09 -20.05
CA VAL A 172 -4.60 -6.90 -21.08
C VAL A 172 -4.80 -5.41 -21.34
N LEU A 173 -4.71 -5.01 -22.62
CA LEU A 173 -4.95 -3.64 -23.07
C LEU A 173 -6.42 -3.41 -23.50
N PRO A 174 -6.87 -2.17 -23.61
CA PRO A 174 -8.25 -1.84 -24.01
C PRO A 174 -8.71 -2.40 -25.36
N ASP A 175 -7.79 -2.58 -26.30
CA ASP A 175 -8.07 -3.18 -27.61
C ASP A 175 -8.14 -4.71 -27.60
N GLY A 176 -7.92 -5.31 -26.43
CA GLY A 176 -7.91 -6.78 -26.24
C GLY A 176 -6.52 -7.41 -26.49
N THR A 177 -5.48 -6.63 -26.77
CA THR A 177 -4.12 -7.13 -26.84
C THR A 177 -3.68 -7.69 -25.48
N VAL A 178 -3.12 -8.90 -25.48
CA VAL A 178 -2.52 -9.53 -24.31
C VAL A 178 -1.03 -9.61 -24.51
N PHE A 179 -0.26 -9.13 -23.54
CA PHE A 179 1.19 -9.25 -23.57
C PHE A 179 1.75 -9.64 -22.20
N HIS A 180 2.98 -10.15 -22.22
CA HIS A 180 3.70 -10.54 -21.03
C HIS A 180 4.96 -9.70 -20.87
N THR A 181 5.46 -9.58 -19.63
CA THR A 181 6.72 -8.91 -19.31
C THR A 181 7.76 -9.89 -18.78
N GLY A 182 9.01 -9.44 -18.64
CA GLY A 182 10.09 -10.28 -18.12
C GLY A 182 10.32 -11.55 -18.96
N SER A 183 10.68 -12.64 -18.29
CA SER A 183 10.92 -13.94 -18.98
C SER A 183 9.65 -14.55 -19.59
N ALA A 184 8.48 -14.14 -19.16
CA ALA A 184 7.22 -14.61 -19.72
C ALA A 184 6.92 -14.03 -21.12
N ALA A 185 7.62 -12.97 -21.54
CA ALA A 185 7.48 -12.37 -22.87
C ALA A 185 8.13 -13.20 -24.00
N TYR A 186 9.00 -14.15 -23.66
CA TYR A 186 9.67 -14.96 -24.68
C TYR A 186 8.76 -16.06 -25.19
N PRO A 187 8.70 -16.28 -26.53
CA PRO A 187 7.85 -17.30 -27.12
C PRO A 187 8.32 -18.70 -26.69
N SER A 188 7.46 -19.41 -25.99
CA SER A 188 7.73 -20.77 -25.52
C SER A 188 6.41 -21.48 -25.23
N ASP A 189 6.31 -22.76 -25.60
CA ASP A 189 5.18 -23.62 -25.20
C ASP A 189 5.15 -23.82 -23.68
N ASN A 190 6.27 -23.58 -22.99
CA ASN A 190 6.40 -23.66 -21.55
C ASN A 190 6.83 -22.30 -20.99
N VAL A 191 5.91 -21.35 -20.95
CA VAL A 191 6.13 -19.98 -20.46
C VAL A 191 6.64 -19.99 -19.03
N LYS A 192 7.77 -19.31 -18.78
CA LYS A 192 8.44 -19.21 -17.48
C LYS A 192 8.45 -17.79 -16.94
N TYR A 193 8.25 -17.65 -15.64
CA TYR A 193 8.03 -16.37 -14.94
C TYR A 193 9.16 -16.03 -13.96
N TYR A 194 10.40 -16.46 -14.20
CA TYR A 194 11.49 -16.44 -13.22
C TYR A 194 12.37 -15.18 -13.23
N ARG A 195 12.34 -14.37 -14.30
CA ARG A 195 13.27 -13.25 -14.50
C ARG A 195 12.54 -11.98 -14.93
N ARG A 196 12.86 -10.85 -14.30
CA ARG A 196 12.33 -9.53 -14.65
C ARG A 196 13.14 -8.84 -15.73
N TYR A 197 14.43 -8.65 -15.47
CA TYR A 197 15.30 -7.87 -16.34
C TYR A 197 15.87 -8.77 -17.45
N GLY A 198 15.87 -8.26 -18.66
CA GLY A 198 16.39 -8.94 -19.85
C GLY A 198 17.21 -7.98 -20.71
N PRO A 199 17.49 -8.34 -21.99
CA PRO A 199 18.16 -7.41 -22.90
C PRO A 199 17.25 -6.29 -23.41
N PHE A 200 15.96 -6.28 -23.05
CA PHE A 200 14.95 -5.30 -23.46
C PHE A 200 14.54 -4.42 -22.28
N PRO A 201 13.92 -3.23 -22.56
CA PRO A 201 13.39 -2.35 -21.53
C PRO A 201 12.43 -3.06 -20.57
N ASP A 202 12.47 -2.68 -19.28
CA ASP A 202 11.61 -3.23 -18.23
C ASP A 202 10.19 -2.67 -18.30
N LEU A 203 9.29 -3.37 -18.98
CA LEU A 203 7.86 -3.02 -19.02
C LEU A 203 7.14 -3.34 -17.72
N SER A 204 7.65 -4.25 -16.86
CA SER A 204 7.08 -4.45 -15.51
C SER A 204 7.20 -3.18 -14.68
N GLY A 205 8.34 -2.48 -14.76
CA GLY A 205 8.56 -1.21 -14.08
C GLY A 205 7.62 -0.11 -14.56
N LEU A 206 7.30 -0.05 -15.85
CA LEU A 206 6.34 0.90 -16.40
C LEU A 206 4.92 0.72 -15.81
N LEU A 207 4.55 -0.51 -15.47
CA LEU A 207 3.24 -0.86 -14.91
C LEU A 207 3.18 -0.73 -13.40
N CYS A 208 4.31 -0.71 -12.70
CA CYS A 208 4.37 -0.39 -11.27
C CYS A 208 3.99 1.08 -11.05
N CYS A 209 3.19 1.34 -10.01
CA CYS A 209 2.62 2.66 -9.70
C CYS A 209 1.76 3.28 -10.83
N ALA A 210 1.37 2.50 -11.83
CA ALA A 210 0.48 2.94 -12.90
C ALA A 210 -1.00 2.95 -12.51
N TYR A 211 -1.37 2.41 -11.36
CA TYR A 211 -2.75 2.41 -10.81
C TYR A 211 -3.81 1.84 -11.78
N GLY A 212 -3.44 0.87 -12.60
CA GLY A 212 -4.33 0.29 -13.60
C GLY A 212 -4.66 1.20 -14.79
N THR A 213 -3.92 2.30 -14.98
CA THR A 213 -4.17 3.26 -16.07
C THR A 213 -3.48 2.89 -17.39
N LEU A 214 -2.47 2.02 -17.37
CA LEU A 214 -1.68 1.64 -18.55
C LEU A 214 -1.93 0.20 -19.02
N GLY A 215 -2.79 -0.54 -18.35
CA GLY A 215 -3.15 -1.92 -18.65
C GLY A 215 -3.73 -2.62 -17.43
N ILE A 216 -4.47 -3.68 -17.66
CA ILE A 216 -5.09 -4.50 -16.61
C ILE A 216 -4.26 -5.76 -16.41
N ILE A 217 -3.76 -5.97 -15.20
CA ILE A 217 -2.92 -7.10 -14.85
C ILE A 217 -3.81 -8.26 -14.43
N THR A 218 -3.68 -9.39 -15.10
CA THR A 218 -4.48 -10.61 -14.87
C THR A 218 -3.66 -11.73 -14.23
N LYS A 219 -2.32 -11.61 -14.24
CA LYS A 219 -1.42 -12.57 -13.62
C LYS A 219 -0.11 -11.89 -13.27
N ALA A 220 0.49 -12.27 -12.17
CA ALA A 220 1.80 -11.78 -11.78
C ALA A 220 2.68 -12.89 -11.22
N SER A 221 3.96 -12.84 -11.55
CA SER A 221 5.00 -13.55 -10.84
C SER A 221 5.61 -12.63 -9.79
N VAL A 222 5.72 -13.14 -8.57
CA VAL A 222 6.22 -12.42 -7.41
C VAL A 222 7.37 -13.18 -6.74
N ARG A 223 8.32 -12.45 -6.15
CA ARG A 223 9.46 -13.04 -5.43
C ARG A 223 8.99 -13.71 -4.16
N ILE A 224 9.54 -14.89 -3.90
CA ILE A 224 9.44 -15.58 -2.63
C ILE A 224 10.84 -15.92 -2.12
N TYR A 225 10.97 -16.12 -0.83
CA TYR A 225 12.25 -16.33 -0.15
C TYR A 225 12.15 -17.57 0.75
N PRO A 226 13.23 -18.35 0.94
CA PRO A 226 13.24 -19.37 1.96
C PRO A 226 12.93 -18.78 3.33
N LYS A 227 12.18 -19.50 4.14
CA LYS A 227 11.98 -19.15 5.56
C LYS A 227 13.31 -19.30 6.28
N ASN A 228 13.68 -18.30 7.06
CA ASN A 228 14.90 -18.39 7.86
C ASN A 228 14.73 -19.39 9.00
N GLU A 229 15.84 -19.93 9.49
CA GLU A 229 15.88 -20.87 10.62
C GLU A 229 15.27 -20.24 11.88
N SER A 230 15.70 -19.02 12.19
CA SER A 230 15.26 -18.27 13.35
C SER A 230 14.99 -16.81 13.01
N SER A 231 14.15 -16.17 13.82
CA SER A 231 13.89 -14.74 13.79
C SER A 231 13.84 -14.19 15.21
N ARG A 232 14.39 -12.98 15.42
CA ARG A 232 14.36 -12.27 16.70
C ARG A 232 13.91 -10.84 16.47
N VAL A 233 13.26 -10.25 17.47
CA VAL A 233 12.78 -8.88 17.39
C VAL A 233 13.33 -8.09 18.56
N ASN A 234 14.11 -7.07 18.25
CA ASN A 234 14.62 -6.11 19.22
C ASN A 234 13.72 -4.90 19.27
N LEU A 235 13.40 -4.46 20.48
CA LEU A 235 12.65 -3.25 20.76
C LEU A 235 13.61 -2.22 21.35
N THR A 236 13.76 -1.06 20.70
CA THR A 236 14.65 0.00 21.17
C THR A 236 13.87 1.30 21.32
N ALA A 237 13.85 1.84 22.53
CA ALA A 237 13.23 3.12 22.86
C ALA A 237 14.21 4.29 22.63
N PHE A 238 13.68 5.39 22.08
CA PHE A 238 14.41 6.65 21.88
C PHE A 238 13.57 7.82 22.36
N ASP A 239 14.24 8.86 22.87
CA ASP A 239 13.60 10.08 23.36
C ASP A 239 13.40 11.13 22.27
N ASP A 240 14.01 10.93 21.08
CA ASP A 240 13.85 11.80 19.93
C ASP A 240 13.92 11.02 18.60
N TYR A 241 13.29 11.59 17.57
CA TYR A 241 13.22 10.98 16.25
C TYR A 241 14.56 10.99 15.50
N GLY A 242 15.40 12.00 15.72
CA GLY A 242 16.72 12.11 15.08
C GLY A 242 17.66 11.00 15.51
N SER A 243 17.68 10.66 16.80
CA SER A 243 18.45 9.55 17.35
C SER A 243 17.97 8.21 16.82
N ALA A 244 16.65 8.00 16.76
CA ALA A 244 16.04 6.81 16.17
C ALA A 244 16.42 6.65 14.69
N THR A 245 16.39 7.74 13.91
CA THR A 245 16.74 7.75 12.48
C THR A 245 18.22 7.41 12.26
N LYS A 246 19.13 7.97 13.06
CA LYS A 246 20.57 7.65 12.98
C LYS A 246 20.84 6.18 13.30
N PHE A 247 20.18 5.64 14.32
CA PHE A 247 20.25 4.22 14.64
C PHE A 247 19.82 3.36 13.45
N VAL A 248 18.62 3.64 12.91
CA VAL A 248 18.07 2.89 11.78
C VAL A 248 18.98 2.96 10.56
N LYS A 249 19.49 4.15 10.23
CA LYS A 249 20.43 4.32 9.11
C LYS A 249 21.68 3.45 9.26
N ASP A 250 22.31 3.42 10.45
CA ASP A 250 23.54 2.66 10.67
C ASP A 250 23.28 1.15 10.60
N VAL A 251 22.22 0.62 11.25
CA VAL A 251 21.95 -0.82 11.27
C VAL A 251 21.46 -1.34 9.91
N VAL A 252 20.67 -0.55 9.18
CA VAL A 252 20.18 -0.93 7.85
C VAL A 252 21.29 -0.80 6.81
N GLY A 253 22.12 0.25 6.89
CA GLY A 253 23.29 0.41 6.03
C GLY A 253 24.32 -0.71 6.20
N ALA A 254 24.39 -1.32 7.39
CA ALA A 254 25.18 -2.51 7.66
C ALA A 254 24.50 -3.83 7.21
N ASN A 255 23.33 -3.77 6.58
CA ASN A 255 22.56 -4.91 6.09
C ASN A 255 22.16 -5.92 7.20
N ILE A 256 21.86 -5.42 8.40
CA ILE A 256 21.57 -6.24 9.58
C ILE A 256 20.09 -6.64 9.65
N PRO A 257 19.11 -5.72 9.72
CA PRO A 257 17.71 -6.11 9.92
C PRO A 257 17.04 -6.56 8.61
N GLU A 258 16.19 -7.55 8.73
CA GLU A 258 15.23 -7.85 7.65
C GLU A 258 14.12 -6.80 7.61
N HIS A 259 13.65 -6.38 8.79
CA HIS A 259 12.58 -5.41 8.94
C HIS A 259 12.93 -4.39 10.02
N CYS A 260 12.62 -3.12 9.77
CA CYS A 260 12.91 -2.04 10.71
C CYS A 260 11.87 -0.93 10.58
N ILE A 261 11.23 -0.56 11.69
CA ILE A 261 10.25 0.54 11.72
C ILE A 261 10.48 1.41 12.94
N ILE A 262 10.40 2.73 12.75
CA ILE A 262 10.31 3.73 13.81
C ILE A 262 8.84 4.05 14.04
N TRP A 263 8.32 3.75 15.22
CA TRP A 263 6.94 3.99 15.62
C TRP A 263 6.89 5.22 16.51
N SER A 264 6.04 6.22 16.19
CA SER A 264 5.78 7.34 17.10
C SER A 264 4.95 6.90 18.30
N TRP A 265 5.07 7.62 19.41
CA TRP A 265 4.35 7.30 20.64
C TRP A 265 2.83 7.30 20.46
N GLN A 266 2.28 8.25 19.75
CA GLN A 266 0.85 8.25 19.44
C GLN A 266 0.45 7.07 18.55
N PHE A 267 1.31 6.68 17.59
CA PHE A 267 1.02 5.54 16.72
C PHE A 267 0.90 4.24 17.51
N TYR A 268 1.88 3.88 18.32
CA TYR A 268 1.80 2.63 19.07
C TYR A 268 0.72 2.67 20.17
N LYS A 269 0.39 3.82 20.73
CA LYS A 269 -0.75 3.98 21.64
C LYS A 269 -2.12 3.81 20.95
N THR A 270 -2.21 3.96 19.62
CA THR A 270 -3.46 3.65 18.91
C THR A 270 -3.84 2.17 18.97
N TYR A 271 -2.92 1.29 19.27
CA TYR A 271 -3.23 -0.13 19.46
C TYR A 271 -4.01 -0.42 20.75
N ASP A 272 -4.00 0.50 21.72
CA ASP A 272 -4.75 0.41 22.96
C ASP A 272 -6.22 0.85 22.83
N ILE A 273 -6.63 1.35 21.65
CA ILE A 273 -8.02 1.70 21.38
C ILE A 273 -8.87 0.44 21.40
N SER A 274 -9.91 0.42 22.24
CA SER A 274 -10.92 -0.64 22.27
C SER A 274 -12.18 -0.19 21.54
N LEU A 275 -12.70 -1.06 20.65
CA LEU A 275 -13.96 -0.89 19.93
C LEU A 275 -15.01 -1.93 20.39
N GLU A 276 -14.93 -2.39 21.62
CA GLU A 276 -15.92 -3.31 22.19
C GLU A 276 -17.32 -2.67 22.16
N ASP A 277 -17.38 -1.35 22.33
CA ASP A 277 -18.56 -0.53 22.08
C ASP A 277 -18.31 0.37 20.84
N VAL A 278 -18.95 0.05 19.72
CA VAL A 278 -18.80 0.79 18.45
C VAL A 278 -19.35 2.21 18.57
N GLU A 279 -20.36 2.43 19.41
CA GLU A 279 -20.95 3.76 19.62
C GLU A 279 -20.09 4.60 20.57
N ARG A 280 -19.35 3.98 21.47
CA ARG A 280 -18.48 4.61 22.45
C ARG A 280 -17.12 3.91 22.56
N PRO A 281 -16.28 4.00 21.51
CA PRO A 281 -14.96 3.37 21.56
C PRO A 281 -14.14 4.00 22.68
N TYR A 282 -13.44 3.15 23.44
CA TYR A 282 -12.43 3.66 24.37
C TYR A 282 -11.24 4.16 23.58
N ILE A 283 -10.94 5.44 23.67
CA ILE A 283 -9.78 6.08 23.08
C ILE A 283 -8.91 6.58 24.23
N PRO A 284 -7.65 6.10 24.36
CA PRO A 284 -6.75 6.60 25.38
C PRO A 284 -6.66 8.14 25.37
N PRO A 285 -6.89 8.82 26.51
CA PRO A 285 -6.92 10.30 26.55
C PRO A 285 -5.63 10.95 26.06
N GLU A 286 -4.50 10.31 26.26
CA GLU A 286 -3.19 10.77 25.81
C GLU A 286 -3.09 10.93 24.28
N LEU A 287 -3.93 10.25 23.49
CA LEU A 287 -3.94 10.41 22.02
C LEU A 287 -4.39 11.81 21.56
N TYR A 288 -4.99 12.59 22.45
CA TYR A 288 -5.36 13.99 22.19
C TYR A 288 -4.28 15.00 22.58
N LEU A 289 -3.17 14.55 23.20
CA LEU A 289 -2.05 15.40 23.57
C LEU A 289 -1.21 15.85 22.37
N ASP A 290 -0.30 16.77 22.64
CA ASP A 290 0.65 17.28 21.64
C ASP A 290 1.55 16.14 21.14
N PRO A 291 1.62 15.86 19.83
CA PRO A 291 2.43 14.77 19.28
C PRO A 291 3.93 14.91 19.60
N PHE A 292 4.41 16.11 19.86
CA PHE A 292 5.82 16.37 20.26
C PHE A 292 6.10 16.12 21.75
N LYS A 293 5.08 15.87 22.56
CA LYS A 293 5.20 15.79 24.03
C LYS A 293 4.58 14.49 24.56
N PRO A 294 5.32 13.37 24.49
CA PRO A 294 4.81 12.13 25.09
C PRO A 294 4.59 12.31 26.61
N PRO A 295 3.63 11.61 27.20
CA PRO A 295 3.48 11.52 28.65
C PRO A 295 4.77 11.03 29.32
N ARG A 296 4.95 11.37 30.61
CA ARG A 296 6.11 10.91 31.36
C ARG A 296 6.20 9.37 31.36
N GLY A 297 7.38 8.86 31.06
CA GLY A 297 7.64 7.41 31.00
C GLY A 297 7.26 6.74 29.68
N ILE A 298 6.68 7.48 28.74
CA ILE A 298 6.36 6.98 27.39
C ILE A 298 7.52 7.41 26.43
N PRO A 299 8.23 6.46 25.79
CA PRO A 299 9.25 6.79 24.80
C PRO A 299 8.69 7.58 23.62
N TYR A 300 9.43 8.56 23.12
CA TYR A 300 9.03 9.33 21.94
C TYR A 300 8.89 8.43 20.71
N ASN A 301 9.86 7.54 20.52
CA ASN A 301 9.82 6.50 19.51
C ASN A 301 10.17 5.12 20.10
N ILE A 302 9.55 4.08 19.56
CA ILE A 302 10.03 2.70 19.69
C ILE A 302 10.43 2.24 18.29
N VAL A 303 11.66 1.73 18.16
CA VAL A 303 12.12 1.10 16.93
C VAL A 303 12.01 -0.40 17.09
N THR A 304 11.24 -1.03 16.20
CA THR A 304 11.23 -2.48 16.05
C THR A 304 12.26 -2.90 15.02
N THR A 305 13.14 -3.82 15.36
CA THR A 305 14.17 -4.34 14.48
C THR A 305 14.05 -5.85 14.44
N MET A 306 13.60 -6.41 13.32
CA MET A 306 13.50 -7.85 13.11
C MET A 306 14.77 -8.36 12.46
N LEU A 307 15.41 -9.31 13.11
CA LEU A 307 16.58 -10.02 12.63
C LEU A 307 16.16 -11.43 12.20
N SER A 308 16.69 -11.94 11.11
CA SER A 308 16.37 -13.26 10.59
C SER A 308 17.60 -13.93 9.99
N GLY A 309 17.80 -15.21 10.28
CA GLY A 309 18.95 -15.96 9.79
C GLY A 309 19.27 -17.18 10.62
N TYR A 310 20.53 -17.59 10.61
CA TYR A 310 21.09 -18.60 11.49
C TYR A 310 21.38 -18.02 12.88
N ASN A 311 21.30 -18.83 13.91
CA ASN A 311 21.42 -18.35 15.30
C ASN A 311 22.75 -17.63 15.58
N GLU A 312 23.86 -18.12 15.03
CA GLU A 312 25.18 -17.49 15.17
C GLU A 312 25.24 -16.09 14.56
N VAL A 313 24.54 -15.90 13.43
CA VAL A 313 24.42 -14.58 12.77
C VAL A 313 23.53 -13.66 13.59
N LEU A 314 22.47 -14.18 14.19
CA LEU A 314 21.55 -13.41 15.02
C LEU A 314 22.24 -12.87 16.28
N ASP A 315 23.07 -13.68 16.97
CA ASP A 315 23.82 -13.26 18.15
C ASP A 315 24.76 -12.08 17.84
N ALA A 316 25.49 -12.18 16.73
CA ALA A 316 26.34 -11.10 16.25
C ALA A 316 25.54 -9.83 15.89
N SER A 317 24.42 -10.00 15.20
CA SER A 317 23.53 -8.91 14.76
C SER A 317 22.90 -8.18 15.94
N GLU A 318 22.42 -8.89 16.96
CA GLU A 318 21.91 -8.29 18.20
C GLU A 318 22.98 -7.48 18.94
N SER A 319 24.19 -8.02 19.02
CA SER A 319 25.32 -7.32 19.64
C SER A 319 25.63 -5.99 18.92
N VAL A 320 25.62 -5.99 17.58
CA VAL A 320 25.83 -4.77 16.80
C VAL A 320 24.65 -3.80 16.99
N CYS A 321 23.42 -4.26 16.95
CA CYS A 321 22.24 -3.42 17.19
C CYS A 321 22.31 -2.75 18.58
N ALA A 322 22.65 -3.49 19.62
CA ALA A 322 22.81 -2.95 20.99
C ALA A 322 23.91 -1.90 21.07
N LYS A 323 25.07 -2.13 20.42
CA LYS A 323 26.18 -1.18 20.36
C LYS A 323 25.77 0.12 19.64
N VAL A 324 25.10 0.01 18.51
CA VAL A 324 24.63 1.18 17.73
C VAL A 324 23.51 1.91 18.48
N ALA A 325 22.60 1.21 19.13
CA ALA A 325 21.56 1.81 19.95
C ALA A 325 22.18 2.67 21.06
N LYS A 326 23.16 2.11 21.81
CA LYS A 326 23.89 2.84 22.86
C LYS A 326 24.59 4.09 22.33
N LYS A 327 25.18 4.02 21.12
CA LYS A 327 25.85 5.17 20.47
C LYS A 327 24.92 6.36 20.30
N TYR A 328 23.63 6.11 20.05
CA TYR A 328 22.61 7.14 19.81
C TYR A 328 21.63 7.33 20.97
N GLY A 329 21.97 6.87 22.17
CA GLY A 329 21.13 7.05 23.36
C GLY A 329 19.89 6.15 23.41
N GLY A 330 19.83 5.15 22.53
CA GLY A 330 18.74 4.18 22.52
C GLY A 330 18.84 3.18 23.69
N ARG A 331 17.70 2.82 24.25
CA ARG A 331 17.55 1.89 25.34
C ARG A 331 16.74 0.66 24.88
N ALA A 332 17.30 -0.54 25.06
CA ALA A 332 16.54 -1.76 24.85
C ALA A 332 15.37 -1.82 25.84
N ILE A 333 14.21 -2.25 25.36
CA ILE A 333 13.03 -2.53 26.19
C ILE A 333 12.60 -3.98 25.98
N SER A 334 12.05 -4.59 27.04
CA SER A 334 11.51 -5.94 26.93
C SER A 334 10.06 -5.94 26.43
N TRP A 335 9.55 -7.13 26.09
CA TRP A 335 8.14 -7.28 25.74
C TRP A 335 7.22 -6.99 26.92
N GLU A 336 7.64 -7.31 28.13
CA GLU A 336 6.92 -7.01 29.37
C GLU A 336 6.86 -5.51 29.62
N GLU A 337 7.95 -4.79 29.37
CA GLU A 337 7.98 -3.33 29.45
C GLU A 337 7.08 -2.69 28.38
N LEU A 338 7.11 -3.20 27.14
CA LEU A 338 6.19 -2.74 26.10
C LEU A 338 4.72 -3.02 26.48
N GLU A 339 4.44 -4.14 27.12
CA GLU A 339 3.08 -4.46 27.58
C GLU A 339 2.58 -3.49 28.66
N MET A 340 3.46 -3.01 29.55
CA MET A 340 3.14 -1.95 30.50
C MET A 340 2.93 -0.59 29.80
N ILE A 341 3.68 -0.29 28.75
CA ILE A 341 3.56 0.96 27.98
C ILE A 341 2.31 0.96 27.09
N SER A 342 2.11 -0.12 26.34
CA SER A 342 1.01 -0.30 25.37
C SER A 342 0.70 -1.79 25.20
N PRO A 343 -0.28 -2.33 25.98
CA PRO A 343 -0.69 -3.73 25.86
C PRO A 343 -1.13 -4.13 24.46
N GLY A 344 -1.83 -3.23 23.78
CA GLY A 344 -2.30 -3.43 22.42
C GLY A 344 -1.15 -3.54 21.40
N ALA A 345 -0.13 -2.69 21.51
CA ALA A 345 1.05 -2.77 20.68
C ALA A 345 1.84 -4.06 20.94
N ALA A 346 2.06 -4.41 22.21
CA ALA A 346 2.76 -5.63 22.57
C ALA A 346 2.10 -6.87 21.96
N ARG A 347 0.78 -7.03 22.12
CA ARG A 347 0.02 -8.12 21.53
C ARG A 347 0.11 -8.14 20.01
N SER A 348 -0.17 -7.01 19.37
CA SER A 348 -0.23 -6.89 17.90
C SER A 348 1.14 -7.12 17.26
N TRP A 349 2.22 -6.62 17.88
CA TRP A 349 3.57 -6.79 17.34
C TRP A 349 4.13 -8.19 17.58
N LYS A 350 3.78 -8.87 18.69
CA LYS A 350 4.08 -10.29 18.88
C LYS A 350 3.45 -11.12 17.76
N GLU A 351 2.16 -10.94 17.48
CA GLU A 351 1.46 -11.63 16.39
C GLU A 351 2.12 -11.35 15.03
N PHE A 352 2.44 -10.12 14.73
CA PHE A 352 3.03 -9.75 13.44
C PHE A 352 4.45 -10.27 13.25
N TYR A 353 5.32 -10.07 14.24
CA TYR A 353 6.73 -10.37 14.09
C TYR A 353 7.09 -11.80 14.45
N LEU A 354 6.50 -12.37 15.52
CA LEU A 354 6.88 -13.67 16.06
C LEU A 354 6.05 -14.80 15.44
N ASP A 355 4.75 -14.57 15.27
CA ASP A 355 3.86 -15.58 14.69
C ASP A 355 3.80 -15.51 13.17
N HIS A 356 4.48 -14.54 12.56
CA HIS A 356 4.51 -14.30 11.11
C HIS A 356 3.11 -14.17 10.50
N HIS A 357 2.13 -13.71 11.27
CA HIS A 357 0.82 -13.43 10.79
C HIS A 357 0.77 -12.01 10.19
N GLN A 358 0.08 -11.87 9.08
CA GLN A 358 -0.32 -10.56 8.61
C GLN A 358 -1.10 -9.84 9.71
N PRO A 359 -0.97 -8.50 9.84
CA PRO A 359 -1.81 -7.76 10.74
C PRO A 359 -3.26 -8.13 10.47
N LYS A 360 -3.94 -8.68 11.47
CA LYS A 360 -5.37 -8.99 11.36
C LYS A 360 -6.13 -7.70 11.03
N MET A 361 -7.33 -7.83 10.47
CA MET A 361 -8.24 -6.70 10.22
C MET A 361 -8.49 -5.83 11.47
N GLU A 362 -8.28 -6.39 12.65
CA GLU A 362 -8.26 -5.65 13.93
C GLU A 362 -7.27 -4.48 13.94
N HIS A 363 -6.21 -4.56 13.18
CA HIS A 363 -5.31 -3.43 12.96
C HIS A 363 -6.02 -2.23 12.33
N ASN A 364 -7.10 -2.47 11.58
CA ASN A 364 -7.95 -1.46 10.99
C ASN A 364 -9.00 -0.89 11.96
N ARG A 365 -9.04 -1.32 13.23
CA ARG A 365 -9.85 -0.66 14.28
C ARG A 365 -9.55 0.83 14.39
N LYS A 366 -8.35 1.25 14.01
CA LYS A 366 -7.99 2.67 13.85
C LYS A 366 -8.94 3.44 12.95
N TYR A 367 -9.53 2.79 11.96
CA TYR A 367 -10.52 3.38 11.08
C TYR A 367 -11.86 3.67 11.76
N GLY A 368 -12.14 3.06 12.91
CA GLY A 368 -13.28 3.40 13.76
C GLY A 368 -13.22 4.82 14.36
N LEU A 369 -12.04 5.46 14.33
CA LEU A 369 -11.87 6.86 14.77
C LEU A 369 -12.40 7.90 13.77
N GLY A 370 -12.97 7.47 12.65
CA GLY A 370 -13.43 8.34 11.59
C GLY A 370 -12.76 8.05 10.23
N ARG A 371 -12.85 9.01 9.32
CA ARG A 371 -12.12 8.90 8.06
C ARG A 371 -10.61 9.04 8.28
N TYR A 372 -9.92 8.10 7.71
CA TYR A 372 -8.49 8.05 7.71
C TYR A 372 -7.92 8.88 6.56
N SER A 373 -7.03 9.81 6.90
CA SER A 373 -6.25 10.52 5.92
C SER A 373 -4.77 10.38 6.25
N ALA A 374 -3.97 9.93 5.30
CA ALA A 374 -2.54 9.83 5.48
C ALA A 374 -1.82 10.74 4.49
N TRP A 375 -0.81 11.44 4.95
CA TRP A 375 0.24 12.01 4.13
C TRP A 375 1.41 11.02 4.09
N ILE A 376 2.02 10.83 2.92
CA ILE A 376 3.09 9.86 2.76
C ILE A 376 4.18 10.47 1.88
N GLY A 377 5.39 10.56 2.43
CA GLY A 377 6.56 11.09 1.74
C GLY A 377 7.74 10.15 1.79
N ILE A 378 8.63 10.32 0.84
CA ILE A 378 9.93 9.66 0.76
C ILE A 378 11.00 10.73 0.74
N ALA A 379 11.95 10.64 1.66
CA ALA A 379 13.03 11.60 1.79
C ALA A 379 14.39 10.89 1.94
N GLU A 380 15.47 11.62 1.68
CA GLU A 380 16.81 11.18 2.09
C GLU A 380 16.90 11.12 3.62
N PRO A 381 17.66 10.18 4.19
CA PRO A 381 17.78 10.05 5.64
C PRO A 381 18.28 11.30 6.37
N LYS A 382 19.03 12.16 5.68
CA LYS A 382 19.52 13.42 6.26
C LYS A 382 18.40 14.44 6.47
N ASP A 383 17.37 14.42 5.63
CA ASP A 383 16.30 15.44 5.62
C ASP A 383 15.03 14.96 6.34
N VAL A 384 14.92 13.65 6.64
CA VAL A 384 13.68 13.05 7.13
C VAL A 384 13.19 13.66 8.46
N VAL A 385 14.11 14.11 9.33
CA VAL A 385 13.75 14.74 10.61
C VAL A 385 13.10 16.11 10.39
N GLU A 386 13.65 16.90 9.48
CA GLU A 386 13.09 18.21 9.14
C GLU A 386 11.77 18.09 8.41
N VAL A 387 11.66 17.10 7.51
CA VAL A 387 10.42 16.78 6.79
C VAL A 387 9.33 16.36 7.78
N GLU A 388 9.65 15.50 8.74
CA GLU A 388 8.69 15.06 9.78
C GLU A 388 8.23 16.23 10.65
N ASN A 389 9.16 17.01 11.17
CA ASN A 389 8.82 18.16 12.01
C ASN A 389 7.93 19.16 11.26
N TYR A 390 8.29 19.48 10.01
CA TYR A 390 7.48 20.36 9.17
C TYR A 390 6.07 19.80 8.95
N ALA A 391 5.96 18.50 8.66
CA ALA A 391 4.68 17.84 8.41
C ALA A 391 3.80 17.80 9.69
N LEU A 392 4.40 17.49 10.86
CA LEU A 392 3.70 17.48 12.15
C LEU A 392 3.21 18.88 12.54
N GLU A 393 4.06 19.91 12.43
CA GLU A 393 3.67 21.30 12.74
C GLU A 393 2.54 21.79 11.81
N THR A 394 2.63 21.46 10.52
CA THR A 394 1.61 21.83 9.54
C THR A 394 0.27 21.18 9.85
N VAL A 395 0.25 19.87 10.17
CA VAL A 395 -0.97 19.13 10.47
C VAL A 395 -1.55 19.53 11.84
N LYS A 396 -0.70 19.86 12.80
CA LYS A 396 -1.13 20.36 14.12
C LYS A 396 -1.99 21.62 14.03
N GLN A 397 -1.72 22.49 13.05
CA GLN A 397 -2.50 23.71 12.80
C GLN A 397 -3.93 23.46 12.32
N LEU A 398 -4.26 22.22 11.90
CA LEU A 398 -5.64 21.85 11.56
C LEU A 398 -6.59 21.83 12.77
N GLY A 399 -6.04 21.77 13.98
CA GLY A 399 -6.78 21.82 15.25
C GLY A 399 -7.15 20.45 15.82
N GLU A 400 -8.00 20.46 16.85
CA GLU A 400 -8.33 19.26 17.62
C GLU A 400 -9.16 18.22 16.86
N GLY A 401 -9.88 18.65 15.81
CA GLY A 401 -10.71 17.75 14.99
C GLY A 401 -9.95 16.73 14.15
N VAL A 402 -8.60 16.76 14.16
CA VAL A 402 -7.72 15.83 13.42
C VAL A 402 -6.85 14.98 14.35
N ARG A 403 -7.30 14.76 15.57
CA ARG A 403 -6.56 13.93 16.55
C ARG A 403 -7.01 12.47 16.53
N PRO A 404 -6.10 11.51 16.81
CA PRO A 404 -4.67 11.66 17.02
C PRO A 404 -3.91 11.98 15.72
N ILE A 405 -2.71 12.54 15.85
CA ILE A 405 -1.74 12.72 14.77
C ILE A 405 -0.61 11.73 15.02
N CYS A 406 -0.54 10.66 14.26
CA CYS A 406 0.46 9.62 14.48
C CYS A 406 1.26 9.35 13.20
N TYR A 407 2.51 8.92 13.38
CA TYR A 407 3.35 8.57 12.25
C TYR A 407 4.18 7.31 12.53
N TYR A 408 4.65 6.70 11.45
CA TYR A 408 5.75 5.77 11.47
C TYR A 408 6.67 5.99 10.28
N SER A 409 7.92 5.59 10.43
CA SER A 409 8.92 5.69 9.38
C SER A 409 9.61 4.35 9.15
N GLN A 410 9.95 4.08 7.90
CA GLN A 410 10.65 2.88 7.49
C GLN A 410 11.80 3.22 6.55
N PRO A 411 12.97 2.61 6.71
CA PRO A 411 14.00 2.63 5.70
C PRO A 411 13.62 1.68 4.56
N PHE A 412 14.05 1.98 3.35
CA PHE A 412 14.09 1.02 2.27
C PHE A 412 15.27 1.28 1.33
N ASP A 413 15.45 0.36 0.40
CA ASP A 413 16.57 0.39 -0.52
C ASP A 413 17.90 0.53 0.22
N PHE A 414 18.15 -0.38 1.17
CA PHE A 414 19.35 -0.39 2.04
C PHE A 414 19.53 0.89 2.86
N GLY A 415 18.45 1.56 3.23
CA GLY A 415 18.47 2.80 3.99
C GLY A 415 18.92 4.03 3.19
N ARG A 416 18.94 3.95 1.86
CA ARG A 416 19.21 5.11 0.98
C ARG A 416 18.09 6.13 1.03
N CYS A 417 16.86 5.66 1.27
CA CYS A 417 15.72 6.53 1.49
C CYS A 417 14.89 6.07 2.70
N MET A 418 14.16 7.03 3.24
CA MET A 418 13.25 6.85 4.37
C MET A 418 11.83 7.18 3.91
N PHE A 419 10.93 6.30 4.26
CA PHE A 419 9.51 6.47 4.09
C PHE A 419 8.93 7.05 5.38
N LEU A 420 8.21 8.14 5.26
CA LEU A 420 7.48 8.78 6.35
C LEU A 420 5.99 8.73 6.07
N ARG A 421 5.23 8.18 7.00
CA ARG A 421 3.78 8.08 6.87
C ARG A 421 3.09 8.66 8.09
N MET A 422 2.39 9.75 7.88
CA MET A 422 1.60 10.44 8.90
C MET A 422 0.12 10.16 8.70
N PHE A 423 -0.59 10.02 9.80
CA PHE A 423 -2.02 9.73 9.82
C PHE A 423 -2.78 10.76 10.63
N VAL A 424 -3.92 11.16 10.13
CA VAL A 424 -4.93 11.88 10.89
C VAL A 424 -6.29 11.21 10.72
N TYR A 425 -7.12 11.37 11.73
CA TYR A 425 -8.48 10.85 11.73
C TYR A 425 -9.44 12.01 11.92
N THR A 426 -10.57 11.98 11.22
CA THR A 426 -11.58 13.04 11.32
C THR A 426 -12.98 12.48 11.05
N ASP A 427 -14.00 13.15 11.60
CA ASP A 427 -15.39 12.82 11.33
C ASP A 427 -15.68 12.91 9.81
N PRO A 428 -16.16 11.82 9.18
CA PRO A 428 -16.49 11.82 7.75
C PRO A 428 -17.63 12.79 7.39
N LYS A 429 -18.41 13.26 8.34
CA LYS A 429 -19.48 14.23 8.13
C LYS A 429 -18.98 15.68 8.09
N ASN A 430 -17.79 15.95 8.61
CA ASN A 430 -17.20 17.29 8.61
C ASN A 430 -16.51 17.60 7.27
N GLN A 431 -17.31 18.00 6.27
CA GLN A 431 -16.81 18.29 4.92
C GLN A 431 -15.85 19.49 4.87
N GLU A 432 -16.05 20.48 5.72
CA GLU A 432 -15.15 21.64 5.80
C GLU A 432 -13.75 21.22 6.22
N LEU A 433 -13.65 20.41 7.30
CA LEU A 433 -12.38 19.89 7.78
C LEU A 433 -11.72 18.95 6.76
N LEU A 434 -12.51 18.10 6.10
CA LEU A 434 -11.99 17.23 5.02
C LEU A 434 -11.36 18.02 3.87
N ASN A 435 -12.01 19.12 3.46
CA ASN A 435 -11.48 20.02 2.43
C ASN A 435 -10.21 20.74 2.93
N LYS A 436 -10.20 21.19 4.17
CA LYS A 436 -9.02 21.81 4.80
C LYS A 436 -7.85 20.85 4.83
N ILE A 437 -8.05 19.59 5.24
CA ILE A 437 -7.01 18.53 5.23
C ILE A 437 -6.48 18.33 3.81
N LYS A 438 -7.35 18.22 2.82
CA LYS A 438 -6.95 18.03 1.42
C LYS A 438 -6.04 19.17 0.93
N ASN A 439 -6.44 20.41 1.17
CA ASN A 439 -5.68 21.60 0.76
C ASN A 439 -4.33 21.67 1.49
N THR A 440 -4.32 21.45 2.80
CA THR A 440 -3.10 21.40 3.61
C THR A 440 -2.12 20.34 3.12
N TYR A 441 -2.61 19.16 2.76
CA TYR A 441 -1.75 18.09 2.24
C TYR A 441 -1.16 18.43 0.87
N THR A 442 -1.95 19.03 -0.02
CA THR A 442 -1.45 19.49 -1.34
C THR A 442 -0.35 20.54 -1.17
N GLU A 443 -0.57 21.54 -0.31
CA GLU A 443 0.44 22.56 -0.01
C GLU A 443 1.68 21.95 0.64
N MET A 444 1.50 21.07 1.59
CA MET A 444 2.60 20.39 2.28
C MET A 444 3.44 19.55 1.31
N TYR A 445 2.84 18.81 0.37
CA TYR A 445 3.57 18.09 -0.66
C TYR A 445 4.42 19.03 -1.52
N ASN A 446 3.84 20.15 -1.98
CA ASN A 446 4.55 21.13 -2.80
C ASN A 446 5.76 21.71 -2.06
N ASN A 447 5.56 22.14 -0.82
CA ASN A 447 6.62 22.75 -0.02
C ASN A 447 7.74 21.75 0.30
N ILE A 448 7.40 20.50 0.62
CA ILE A 448 8.39 19.46 0.93
C ILE A 448 9.18 19.07 -0.33
N MET A 449 8.53 18.92 -1.46
CA MET A 449 9.23 18.65 -2.73
C MET A 449 10.20 19.77 -3.09
N GLN A 450 9.78 21.02 -2.99
CA GLN A 450 10.63 22.16 -3.34
C GLN A 450 11.79 22.38 -2.37
N LYS A 451 11.54 22.24 -1.07
CA LYS A 451 12.53 22.55 -0.04
C LYS A 451 13.52 21.42 0.22
N TYR A 452 13.06 20.16 0.18
CA TYR A 452 13.85 19.00 0.58
C TYR A 452 14.06 17.98 -0.54
N GLY A 453 13.48 18.18 -1.73
CA GLY A 453 13.50 17.18 -2.80
C GLY A 453 12.79 15.88 -2.44
N ALA A 454 12.03 15.86 -1.33
CA ALA A 454 11.27 14.69 -0.92
C ALA A 454 10.11 14.47 -1.87
N THR A 455 9.82 13.20 -2.16
CA THR A 455 8.79 12.81 -3.13
C THR A 455 7.58 12.19 -2.44
N PRO A 456 6.37 12.33 -2.99
CA PRO A 456 5.23 11.54 -2.52
C PRO A 456 5.46 10.05 -2.81
N GLU A 457 5.08 9.17 -1.89
CA GLU A 457 5.08 7.71 -2.17
C GLU A 457 3.94 7.34 -3.10
N ARG A 458 2.80 8.02 -2.98
CA ARG A 458 1.60 7.75 -3.80
C ARG A 458 1.00 9.03 -4.32
N TYR A 459 0.63 8.98 -5.57
CA TYR A 459 -0.25 9.97 -6.15
C TYR A 459 -1.68 9.82 -5.58
N ARG A 460 -2.29 10.92 -5.15
CA ARG A 460 -3.60 10.92 -4.48
C ARG A 460 -4.63 11.78 -5.22
N ARG A 461 -4.94 11.46 -6.47
CA ARG A 461 -5.95 12.17 -7.26
C ARG A 461 -5.73 13.70 -7.33
N ASP A 462 -4.50 14.16 -7.20
CA ASP A 462 -4.16 15.57 -7.41
C ASP A 462 -3.43 15.74 -8.76
N PRO A 463 -4.14 16.13 -9.83
CA PRO A 463 -3.54 16.29 -11.14
C PRO A 463 -2.46 17.37 -11.15
N ASN A 464 -2.52 18.37 -10.27
CA ASN A 464 -1.51 19.43 -10.23
C ASN A 464 -0.15 18.91 -9.77
N MET A 465 -0.14 17.93 -8.86
CA MET A 465 1.11 17.28 -8.42
C MET A 465 1.84 16.63 -9.61
N VAL A 466 1.11 15.94 -10.49
CA VAL A 466 1.72 15.23 -11.63
C VAL A 466 2.15 16.18 -12.72
N ARG A 467 1.38 17.25 -12.96
CA ARG A 467 1.74 18.29 -13.96
C ARG A 467 3.07 18.98 -13.63
N GLN A 468 3.43 19.08 -12.35
CA GLN A 468 4.71 19.64 -11.92
C GLN A 468 5.92 18.80 -12.35
N LEU A 469 5.72 17.51 -12.72
CA LEU A 469 6.79 16.64 -13.21
C LEU A 469 7.27 17.00 -14.64
N GLY A 470 6.69 17.99 -15.29
CA GLY A 470 7.16 18.54 -16.56
C GLY A 470 7.31 17.48 -17.65
N GLY A 471 8.52 17.34 -18.21
CA GLY A 471 8.81 16.40 -19.28
C GLY A 471 8.48 14.94 -18.97
N TYR A 472 8.62 14.51 -17.69
CA TYR A 472 8.23 13.18 -17.27
C TYR A 472 6.72 12.93 -17.49
N TYR A 473 5.88 13.89 -17.10
CA TYR A 473 4.43 13.81 -17.30
C TYR A 473 4.05 13.77 -18.78
N GLU A 474 4.72 14.57 -19.62
CA GLU A 474 4.46 14.58 -21.06
C GLU A 474 4.79 13.24 -21.73
N ILE A 475 5.86 12.56 -21.30
CA ILE A 475 6.17 11.20 -21.78
C ILE A 475 5.12 10.19 -21.32
N LEU A 476 4.71 10.25 -20.06
CA LEU A 476 3.65 9.36 -19.55
C LEU A 476 2.33 9.56 -20.33
N LYS A 477 1.94 10.77 -20.67
CA LYS A 477 0.76 11.05 -21.49
C LYS A 477 0.84 10.42 -22.89
N ARG A 478 2.02 10.48 -23.52
CA ARG A 478 2.24 9.82 -24.82
C ARG A 478 2.11 8.30 -24.71
N ILE A 479 2.67 7.70 -23.65
CA ILE A 479 2.54 6.26 -23.37
C ILE A 479 1.06 5.91 -23.14
N LYS A 480 0.37 6.65 -22.28
CA LYS A 480 -1.07 6.46 -22.03
C LYS A 480 -1.87 6.49 -23.32
N LYS A 481 -1.66 7.52 -24.16
CA LYS A 481 -2.36 7.65 -25.44
C LYS A 481 -2.08 6.49 -26.39
N ALA A 482 -0.88 5.91 -26.35
CA ALA A 482 -0.52 4.76 -27.18
C ALA A 482 -1.21 3.48 -26.69
N LEU A 483 -1.30 3.27 -25.37
CA LEU A 483 -1.85 2.04 -24.79
C LEU A 483 -3.36 2.08 -24.56
N ASP A 484 -3.91 3.27 -24.31
CA ASP A 484 -5.34 3.51 -24.04
C ASP A 484 -5.82 4.80 -24.71
N PRO A 485 -5.96 4.83 -26.04
CA PRO A 485 -6.27 6.03 -26.82
C PRO A 485 -7.64 6.65 -26.48
N ASN A 486 -8.58 5.85 -25.97
CA ASN A 486 -9.91 6.29 -25.54
C ASN A 486 -10.00 6.68 -24.06
N ASN A 487 -8.88 6.57 -23.32
CA ASN A 487 -8.78 6.89 -21.89
C ASN A 487 -9.86 6.20 -21.03
N ILE A 488 -10.09 4.91 -21.26
CA ILE A 488 -11.08 4.14 -20.49
C ILE A 488 -10.54 3.57 -19.17
N LEU A 489 -9.23 3.32 -19.07
CA LEU A 489 -8.63 2.70 -17.91
C LEU A 489 -8.40 3.72 -16.79
N ASN A 490 -9.12 3.57 -15.68
CA ASN A 490 -9.05 4.40 -14.49
C ASN A 490 -8.95 5.92 -14.78
N PRO A 491 -9.83 6.52 -15.59
CA PRO A 491 -9.76 7.95 -15.88
C PRO A 491 -9.97 8.77 -14.59
N GLY A 492 -9.27 9.90 -14.47
CA GLY A 492 -9.32 10.76 -13.28
C GLY A 492 -8.75 10.16 -12.01
N ILE A 493 -8.11 8.99 -12.10
CA ILE A 493 -7.38 8.35 -11.00
C ILE A 493 -5.89 8.37 -11.32
N GLY A 494 -5.11 8.99 -10.45
CA GLY A 494 -3.67 8.96 -10.56
C GLY A 494 -3.11 9.89 -11.64
N LEU A 495 -2.54 9.34 -12.71
CA LEU A 495 -1.63 10.05 -13.61
C LEU A 495 -2.31 10.86 -14.71
N PHE A 496 -3.58 10.59 -15.04
CA PHE A 496 -4.23 11.13 -16.21
C PHE A 496 -5.66 11.59 -15.91
N GLU A 497 -6.05 12.72 -16.51
CA GLU A 497 -7.42 13.25 -16.48
C GLU A 497 -8.32 12.55 -17.49
#